data_dc8c9b71d5e86b19127020bc5ca71fa4
#
_entry.id   dc8c9b71d5e86b19127020bc5ca71fa4
#
_cell.length_a   1.000
_cell.length_b   1.000
_cell.length_c   1.000
_cell.angle_alpha   90.00
_cell.angle_beta   90.00
_cell.angle_gamma   90.00
#
_symmetry.space_group_name_H-M   'P 1'
#
loop_
_entity.id
_entity.type
_entity.pdbx_description
1 polymer ?
#
loop_
_entity_poly.entity_id
_entity_poly.type
_entity_poly.pdbx_seq_one_letter_code
_entity_poly.pdbx_strand_id
1 'polypeptide(L)'
;MKGNISHSLAFVITALLFTGCRSDQSTSGLSLTLRLPNEPDCIHPIFSKSTYAAPIETLILLPPAEYDPLSLQLTPLLLDQIPQAEEVTSGKHAHGTVYKMHFRKGAVWSDNKPVTGEDYLFTIKSVYNPHVEAQSWKVFLDFISEVEIDPNDPQSFSVYVDSAYNLALLAVTNFNIYPAHYYDPQKVMSGFTLDELRNASNPLTAEQDSLLKTFAAAFNSPKFLREPVVSSGPYEFQQWTTGEFIRLKRNEKWWGDKIENPPLLMQAYPREITYRIILDAAAAEAALKAGEIDLMSEVPAADFVSLQNDASWKDKLQFASPPLNKVYSLELNNRDSILADTRIRQALAYSIDYDGMLIQVLKGLGARTIGPFHPDKPYYEKELQPIKQDLGKALHLIEMAGWTDSNKNGIP
;
A
#
# COMPACT_ATOMS: atom_id res chain seq x y z
N MET A 1 26.05 -46.47 87.27
CA MET A 1 26.95 -45.38 87.05
C MET A 1 27.20 -45.25 85.54
N LYS A 2 26.92 -44.10 84.99
CA LYS A 2 27.27 -43.59 83.67
C LYS A 2 26.87 -44.40 82.46
N GLY A 3 25.71 -43.99 81.87
CA GLY A 3 25.29 -44.29 80.53
C GLY A 3 25.96 -43.45 79.54
N ASN A 4 26.16 -43.98 78.35
CA ASN A 4 26.50 -43.24 77.16
C ASN A 4 25.39 -43.39 76.12
N ILE A 5 24.74 -42.30 75.84
CA ILE A 5 23.73 -42.20 74.80
C ILE A 5 24.44 -41.87 73.48
N SER A 6 24.38 -42.83 72.56
CA SER A 6 24.86 -42.66 71.19
C SER A 6 23.76 -41.97 70.34
N HIS A 7 24.00 -40.80 69.92
CA HIS A 7 23.10 -40.05 68.96
C HIS A 7 23.44 -40.47 67.54
N SER A 8 22.59 -41.27 66.93
CA SER A 8 22.62 -41.52 65.48
C SER A 8 21.96 -40.36 64.75
N LEU A 9 22.75 -39.61 64.11
CA LEU A 9 22.30 -38.46 63.20
C LEU A 9 21.84 -39.04 61.86
N ALA A 10 20.54 -39.16 61.70
CA ALA A 10 19.95 -39.51 60.40
C ALA A 10 20.00 -38.32 59.47
N PHE A 11 20.83 -38.41 58.45
CA PHE A 11 20.87 -37.41 57.33
C PHE A 11 19.71 -37.67 56.36
N VAL A 12 18.66 -36.90 56.47
CA VAL A 12 17.59 -36.91 55.47
C VAL A 12 18.04 -36.09 54.29
N ILE A 13 18.46 -36.71 53.19
CA ILE A 13 18.71 -36.10 51.92
C ILE A 13 17.35 -35.81 51.25
N THR A 14 16.89 -34.55 51.35
CA THR A 14 15.74 -34.09 50.60
C THR A 14 16.18 -33.83 49.17
N ALA A 15 15.95 -34.77 48.27
CA ALA A 15 16.13 -34.56 46.83
C ALA A 15 15.07 -33.57 46.32
N LEU A 16 15.44 -32.31 46.19
CA LEU A 16 14.67 -31.32 45.48
C LEU A 16 14.68 -31.69 43.99
N LEU A 17 13.62 -32.35 43.56
CA LEU A 17 13.28 -32.49 42.16
C LEU A 17 12.96 -31.10 41.62
N PHE A 18 13.95 -30.42 41.00
CA PHE A 18 13.70 -29.34 40.09
C PHE A 18 12.98 -29.92 38.87
N THR A 19 11.65 -30.04 38.96
CA THR A 19 10.81 -30.03 37.79
C THR A 19 11.00 -28.66 37.16
N GLY A 20 11.94 -28.57 36.22
CA GLY A 20 12.01 -27.45 35.32
C GLY A 20 10.68 -27.36 34.57
N CYS A 21 9.81 -26.45 34.99
CA CYS A 21 8.80 -25.91 34.10
C CYS A 21 9.57 -25.38 32.90
N ARG A 22 9.66 -26.19 31.82
CA ARG A 22 9.68 -25.61 30.53
C ARG A 22 8.43 -24.75 30.49
N SER A 23 8.58 -23.45 30.70
CA SER A 23 7.64 -22.52 30.18
C SER A 23 7.61 -22.84 28.66
N ASP A 24 6.58 -23.55 28.22
CA ASP A 24 6.09 -23.28 26.90
C ASP A 24 6.03 -21.75 26.84
N GLN A 25 6.98 -21.14 26.16
CA GLN A 25 6.75 -19.83 25.59
C GLN A 25 5.58 -20.08 24.63
N SER A 26 4.37 -20.12 25.20
CA SER A 26 3.21 -19.75 24.44
C SER A 26 3.65 -18.45 23.79
N THR A 27 3.72 -18.41 22.49
CA THR A 27 3.75 -17.20 21.71
C THR A 27 2.52 -16.41 22.13
N SER A 28 2.58 -15.76 23.30
CA SER A 28 1.67 -14.69 23.69
C SER A 28 1.92 -13.64 22.63
N GLY A 29 1.06 -13.64 21.61
CA GLY A 29 1.33 -12.98 20.36
C GLY A 29 1.63 -11.54 20.64
N LEU A 30 2.77 -11.10 20.11
CA LEU A 30 3.23 -9.73 20.15
C LEU A 30 2.12 -8.85 19.58
N SER A 31 1.62 -7.90 20.36
CA SER A 31 0.87 -6.77 19.84
C SER A 31 1.88 -5.73 19.32
N LEU A 32 1.55 -5.09 18.23
CA LEU A 32 2.36 -4.03 17.63
C LEU A 32 1.54 -2.75 17.61
N THR A 33 2.05 -1.72 18.28
CA THR A 33 1.47 -0.37 18.26
C THR A 33 2.36 0.55 17.44
N LEU A 34 1.82 1.14 16.36
CA LEU A 34 2.57 2.04 15.50
C LEU A 34 1.88 3.39 15.36
N ARG A 35 2.72 4.41 15.14
CA ARG A 35 2.22 5.73 14.81
C ARG A 35 1.51 5.71 13.46
N LEU A 36 0.33 6.33 13.41
CA LEU A 36 -0.31 6.78 12.19
C LEU A 36 -0.24 8.32 12.14
N PRO A 37 0.54 8.91 11.22
CA PRO A 37 0.78 10.37 11.20
C PRO A 37 -0.46 11.21 10.89
N ASN A 38 -1.45 10.61 10.25
CA ASN A 38 -2.75 11.23 9.99
C ASN A 38 -3.84 10.18 9.93
N GLU A 39 -5.06 10.54 10.33
CA GLU A 39 -6.23 9.67 10.23
C GLU A 39 -6.61 9.51 8.75
N PRO A 40 -6.83 8.28 8.24
CA PRO A 40 -7.32 8.10 6.89
C PRO A 40 -8.78 8.57 6.76
N ASP A 41 -9.16 8.97 5.55
CA ASP A 41 -10.53 9.34 5.21
C ASP A 41 -11.49 8.14 5.30
N CYS A 42 -11.03 6.99 4.83
CA CYS A 42 -11.69 5.69 4.95
C CYS A 42 -10.65 4.56 4.81
N ILE A 43 -11.07 3.31 5.01
CA ILE A 43 -10.28 2.10 4.73
C ILE A 43 -11.00 1.25 3.68
N HIS A 44 -11.27 1.89 2.54
CA HIS A 44 -11.94 1.29 1.40
C HIS A 44 -11.15 1.64 0.13
N PRO A 45 -10.38 0.72 -0.46
CA PRO A 45 -9.42 0.99 -1.53
C PRO A 45 -9.95 1.77 -2.73
N ILE A 46 -11.23 1.61 -3.09
CA ILE A 46 -11.83 2.36 -4.21
C ILE A 46 -12.06 3.84 -3.86
N PHE A 47 -12.38 4.15 -2.60
CA PHE A 47 -12.78 5.52 -2.20
C PHE A 47 -11.68 6.28 -1.48
N SER A 48 -10.77 5.58 -0.81
CA SER A 48 -9.71 6.23 -0.04
C SER A 48 -8.82 7.09 -0.94
N LYS A 49 -8.55 8.31 -0.48
CA LYS A 49 -7.60 9.27 -1.07
C LYS A 49 -6.38 9.44 -0.17
N SER A 50 -6.39 8.79 0.99
CA SER A 50 -5.34 8.89 1.99
C SER A 50 -4.24 7.86 1.76
N THR A 51 -2.99 8.31 1.65
CA THR A 51 -1.84 7.41 1.62
C THR A 51 -1.66 6.61 2.92
N TYR A 52 -2.31 7.02 3.99
CA TYR A 52 -2.28 6.32 5.28
C TYR A 52 -3.29 5.18 5.39
N ALA A 53 -4.24 5.08 4.45
CA ALA A 53 -5.16 3.96 4.37
C ALA A 53 -4.52 2.71 3.75
N ALA A 54 -3.73 2.88 2.70
CA ALA A 54 -3.18 1.78 1.91
C ALA A 54 -2.43 0.70 2.72
N PRO A 55 -1.56 1.03 3.71
CA PRO A 55 -0.92 0.01 4.54
C PRO A 55 -1.90 -0.82 5.40
N ILE A 56 -3.05 -0.22 5.75
CA ILE A 56 -4.12 -0.90 6.51
C ILE A 56 -4.94 -1.78 5.56
N GLU A 57 -5.32 -1.22 4.43
CA GLU A 57 -6.13 -1.88 3.40
C GLU A 57 -5.47 -3.14 2.87
N THR A 58 -4.16 -3.10 2.58
CA THR A 58 -3.40 -4.25 2.07
C THR A 58 -3.29 -5.39 3.08
N LEU A 59 -3.36 -5.12 4.38
CA LEU A 59 -3.39 -6.15 5.41
C LEU A 59 -4.76 -6.85 5.50
N ILE A 60 -5.84 -6.19 5.05
CA ILE A 60 -7.21 -6.69 5.12
C ILE A 60 -7.63 -7.31 3.79
N LEU A 61 -7.37 -6.61 2.68
CA LEU A 61 -7.77 -7.00 1.32
C LEU A 61 -6.53 -7.14 0.44
N LEU A 62 -6.21 -8.36 0.03
CA LEU A 62 -5.06 -8.59 -0.82
C LEU A 62 -5.39 -8.27 -2.30
N PRO A 63 -4.46 -7.64 -3.02
CA PRO A 63 -4.51 -7.60 -4.48
C PRO A 63 -4.08 -8.95 -5.08
N PRO A 64 -4.34 -9.21 -6.36
CA PRO A 64 -3.79 -10.33 -7.10
C PRO A 64 -2.27 -10.42 -7.01
N ALA A 65 -1.57 -9.29 -7.21
CA ALA A 65 -0.12 -9.16 -7.02
C ALA A 65 0.24 -7.76 -6.56
N GLU A 66 1.39 -7.61 -5.90
CA GLU A 66 1.89 -6.35 -5.37
C GLU A 66 3.42 -6.28 -5.52
N TYR A 67 3.99 -5.09 -5.56
CA TYR A 67 5.43 -4.93 -5.54
C TYR A 67 6.02 -5.32 -4.18
N ASP A 68 6.96 -6.24 -4.19
CA ASP A 68 7.77 -6.53 -3.01
C ASP A 68 8.60 -5.29 -2.64
N PRO A 69 8.55 -4.80 -1.39
CA PRO A 69 9.16 -3.54 -1.01
C PRO A 69 10.68 -3.56 -1.00
N LEU A 70 11.31 -4.75 -0.99
CA LEU A 70 12.77 -4.88 -0.98
C LEU A 70 13.32 -5.09 -2.39
N SER A 71 12.74 -6.03 -3.14
CA SER A 71 13.22 -6.36 -4.49
C SER A 71 12.66 -5.44 -5.58
N LEU A 72 11.58 -4.69 -5.28
CA LEU A 72 10.82 -3.88 -6.22
C LEU A 72 10.26 -4.69 -7.43
N GLN A 73 10.14 -6.01 -7.28
CA GLN A 73 9.56 -6.89 -8.27
C GLN A 73 8.09 -7.14 -7.97
N LEU A 74 7.27 -7.26 -9.02
CA LEU A 74 5.88 -7.64 -8.89
C LEU A 74 5.81 -9.09 -8.40
N THR A 75 5.13 -9.31 -7.27
CA THR A 75 5.09 -10.58 -6.55
C THR A 75 3.64 -11.05 -6.38
N PRO A 76 3.31 -12.31 -6.70
CA PRO A 76 1.94 -12.80 -6.61
C PRO A 76 1.51 -12.95 -5.15
N LEU A 77 0.34 -12.41 -4.79
CA LEU A 77 -0.27 -12.54 -3.47
C LEU A 77 -1.47 -13.49 -3.53
N LEU A 78 -2.62 -13.05 -4.05
CA LEU A 78 -3.77 -13.93 -4.30
C LEU A 78 -3.51 -14.88 -5.48
N LEU A 79 -2.77 -14.42 -6.51
CA LEU A 79 -2.37 -15.28 -7.63
C LEU A 79 -1.33 -16.31 -7.20
N ASP A 80 -1.32 -17.45 -7.82
CA ASP A 80 -0.29 -18.47 -7.66
C ASP A 80 1.01 -18.12 -8.39
N GLN A 81 0.93 -17.36 -9.50
CA GLN A 81 2.06 -16.84 -10.27
C GLN A 81 1.72 -15.53 -10.97
N ILE A 82 2.74 -14.80 -11.41
CA ILE A 82 2.54 -13.61 -12.25
C ILE A 82 2.15 -14.07 -13.66
N PRO A 83 0.99 -13.60 -14.19
CA PRO A 83 0.53 -14.02 -15.50
C PRO A 83 1.42 -13.46 -16.60
N GLN A 84 1.57 -14.22 -17.68
CA GLN A 84 2.25 -13.79 -18.88
C GLN A 84 1.27 -13.17 -19.86
N ALA A 85 1.70 -12.16 -20.58
CA ALA A 85 0.93 -11.57 -21.68
C ALA A 85 0.94 -12.53 -22.87
N GLU A 86 -0.23 -12.94 -23.34
CA GLU A 86 -0.41 -13.75 -24.55
C GLU A 86 -1.17 -12.95 -25.59
N GLU A 87 -0.70 -12.92 -26.84
CA GLU A 87 -1.43 -12.28 -27.95
C GLU A 87 -2.67 -13.07 -28.33
N VAL A 88 -3.80 -12.37 -28.46
CA VAL A 88 -5.05 -12.96 -28.96
C VAL A 88 -5.05 -12.91 -30.50
N THR A 89 -4.90 -14.05 -31.14
CA THR A 89 -4.73 -14.14 -32.61
C THR A 89 -6.05 -14.15 -33.40
N SER A 90 -7.20 -14.37 -32.75
CA SER A 90 -8.50 -14.45 -33.41
C SER A 90 -9.66 -14.16 -32.45
N GLY A 91 -10.85 -13.95 -33.00
CA GLY A 91 -12.08 -13.71 -32.23
C GLY A 91 -12.32 -12.25 -31.89
N LYS A 92 -13.17 -11.98 -30.88
CA LYS A 92 -13.61 -10.64 -30.45
C LYS A 92 -12.44 -9.74 -30.04
N HIS A 93 -11.41 -10.30 -29.38
CA HIS A 93 -10.25 -9.60 -28.85
C HIS A 93 -8.99 -9.77 -29.71
N ALA A 94 -9.15 -10.12 -31.03
CA ALA A 94 -8.02 -10.28 -31.94
C ALA A 94 -7.11 -9.03 -31.95
N HIS A 95 -5.79 -9.26 -31.91
CA HIS A 95 -4.74 -8.26 -31.74
C HIS A 95 -4.64 -7.60 -30.36
N GLY A 96 -5.46 -8.04 -29.41
CA GLY A 96 -5.33 -7.68 -27.99
C GLY A 96 -4.41 -8.64 -27.23
N THR A 97 -4.37 -8.48 -25.94
CA THR A 97 -3.60 -9.31 -25.01
C THR A 97 -4.54 -10.01 -24.03
N VAL A 98 -4.27 -11.26 -23.73
CA VAL A 98 -4.95 -11.99 -22.66
C VAL A 98 -3.96 -12.35 -21.55
N TYR A 99 -4.39 -12.16 -20.31
CA TYR A 99 -3.71 -12.61 -19.10
C TYR A 99 -4.52 -13.73 -18.46
N LYS A 100 -4.00 -14.97 -18.51
CA LYS A 100 -4.60 -16.12 -17.84
C LYS A 100 -4.16 -16.11 -16.39
N MET A 101 -5.12 -16.04 -15.48
CA MET A 101 -4.92 -15.90 -14.05
C MET A 101 -5.53 -17.07 -13.30
N HIS A 102 -4.88 -17.44 -12.21
CA HIS A 102 -5.42 -18.42 -11.29
C HIS A 102 -5.13 -17.96 -9.84
N PHE A 103 -6.17 -17.87 -9.02
CA PHE A 103 -6.01 -17.62 -7.60
C PHE A 103 -5.48 -18.86 -6.89
N ARG A 104 -4.65 -18.67 -5.88
CA ARG A 104 -4.05 -19.74 -5.11
C ARG A 104 -5.10 -20.72 -4.62
N LYS A 105 -4.84 -21.99 -4.81
CA LYS A 105 -5.68 -23.05 -4.25
C LYS A 105 -5.76 -22.90 -2.74
N GLY A 106 -6.98 -22.80 -2.23
CA GLY A 106 -7.24 -22.60 -0.82
C GLY A 106 -7.29 -21.15 -0.36
N ALA A 107 -7.11 -20.17 -1.28
CA ALA A 107 -7.41 -18.77 -0.97
C ALA A 107 -8.89 -18.62 -0.64
N VAL A 108 -9.18 -18.20 0.58
CA VAL A 108 -10.54 -18.02 1.10
C VAL A 108 -10.65 -16.69 1.82
N TRP A 109 -11.85 -16.15 1.82
CA TRP A 109 -12.24 -15.03 2.66
C TRP A 109 -12.29 -15.45 4.14
N SER A 110 -12.26 -14.48 5.05
CA SER A 110 -12.33 -14.76 6.50
C SER A 110 -13.61 -15.48 6.94
N ASP A 111 -14.66 -15.44 6.13
CA ASP A 111 -15.89 -16.23 6.31
C ASP A 111 -15.85 -17.64 5.66
N ASN A 112 -14.67 -18.09 5.21
CA ASN A 112 -14.36 -19.38 4.58
C ASN A 112 -14.96 -19.58 3.18
N LYS A 113 -15.47 -18.56 2.51
CA LYS A 113 -15.85 -18.67 1.11
C LYS A 113 -14.62 -18.54 0.22
N PRO A 114 -14.54 -19.24 -0.92
CA PRO A 114 -13.39 -19.13 -1.81
C PRO A 114 -13.27 -17.73 -2.42
N VAL A 115 -12.05 -17.26 -2.63
CA VAL A 115 -11.76 -16.11 -3.48
C VAL A 115 -11.80 -16.60 -4.92
N THR A 116 -12.57 -15.93 -5.77
CA THR A 116 -12.83 -16.38 -7.16
C THR A 116 -12.71 -15.25 -8.17
N GLY A 117 -12.71 -15.62 -9.45
CA GLY A 117 -12.79 -14.67 -10.57
C GLY A 117 -14.05 -13.78 -10.53
N GLU A 118 -15.14 -14.25 -9.89
CA GLU A 118 -16.33 -13.44 -9.67
C GLU A 118 -16.05 -12.23 -8.75
N ASP A 119 -15.23 -12.41 -7.72
CA ASP A 119 -14.83 -11.31 -6.83
C ASP A 119 -13.98 -10.28 -7.58
N TYR A 120 -13.09 -10.77 -8.46
CA TYR A 120 -12.29 -9.94 -9.35
C TYR A 120 -13.18 -9.13 -10.31
N LEU A 121 -14.08 -9.79 -11.03
CA LEU A 121 -15.01 -9.15 -11.96
C LEU A 121 -15.96 -8.19 -11.25
N PHE A 122 -16.49 -8.58 -10.08
CA PHE A 122 -17.32 -7.73 -9.23
C PHE A 122 -16.61 -6.43 -8.86
N THR A 123 -15.34 -6.50 -8.46
CA THR A 123 -14.55 -5.32 -8.10
C THR A 123 -14.49 -4.34 -9.26
N ILE A 124 -14.18 -4.82 -10.47
CA ILE A 124 -14.11 -3.97 -11.67
C ILE A 124 -15.49 -3.38 -12.00
N LYS A 125 -16.54 -4.19 -12.00
CA LYS A 125 -17.91 -3.73 -12.26
C LYS A 125 -18.35 -2.65 -11.26
N SER A 126 -17.96 -2.79 -9.99
CA SER A 126 -18.26 -1.80 -8.95
C SER A 126 -17.62 -0.45 -9.25
N VAL A 127 -16.38 -0.44 -9.77
CA VAL A 127 -15.70 0.79 -10.23
C VAL A 127 -16.46 1.45 -11.39
N TYR A 128 -17.03 0.66 -12.29
CA TYR A 128 -17.76 1.18 -13.46
C TYR A 128 -19.24 1.51 -13.19
N ASN A 129 -19.76 1.18 -12.03
CA ASN A 129 -21.09 1.66 -11.65
C ASN A 129 -21.14 3.20 -11.72
N PRO A 130 -22.11 3.80 -12.46
CA PRO A 130 -22.16 5.25 -12.69
C PRO A 130 -22.38 6.07 -11.42
N HIS A 131 -22.88 5.46 -10.35
CA HIS A 131 -23.15 6.09 -9.05
C HIS A 131 -22.04 5.85 -8.01
N VAL A 132 -20.93 5.18 -8.39
CA VAL A 132 -19.73 4.98 -7.55
C VAL A 132 -18.67 6.00 -7.95
N GLU A 133 -18.20 6.80 -6.99
CA GLU A 133 -17.19 7.84 -7.21
C GLU A 133 -15.76 7.24 -7.28
N ALA A 134 -15.48 6.51 -8.36
CA ALA A 134 -14.23 5.81 -8.57
C ALA A 134 -13.45 6.30 -9.79
N GLN A 135 -13.44 7.61 -10.08
CA GLN A 135 -12.90 8.15 -11.33
C GLN A 135 -11.42 7.81 -11.57
N SER A 136 -10.59 7.84 -10.54
CA SER A 136 -9.16 7.45 -10.64
C SER A 136 -9.00 5.97 -11.04
N TRP A 137 -9.83 5.10 -10.48
CA TRP A 137 -9.82 3.68 -10.79
C TRP A 137 -10.37 3.38 -12.18
N LYS A 138 -11.39 4.13 -12.65
CA LYS A 138 -11.90 4.00 -14.03
C LYS A 138 -10.79 4.19 -15.06
N VAL A 139 -9.99 5.24 -14.91
CA VAL A 139 -8.85 5.50 -15.82
C VAL A 139 -7.81 4.38 -15.75
N PHE A 140 -7.54 3.86 -14.55
CA PHE A 140 -6.55 2.80 -14.34
C PHE A 140 -6.99 1.45 -14.91
N LEU A 141 -8.29 1.13 -14.82
CA LEU A 141 -8.87 -0.16 -15.26
C LEU A 141 -9.47 -0.12 -16.69
N ASP A 142 -9.39 1.03 -17.39
CA ASP A 142 -10.04 1.23 -18.70
C ASP A 142 -9.49 0.31 -19.81
N PHE A 143 -8.33 -0.26 -19.59
CA PHE A 143 -7.69 -1.20 -20.51
C PHE A 143 -8.30 -2.61 -20.48
N ILE A 144 -8.99 -2.97 -19.40
CA ILE A 144 -9.61 -4.30 -19.26
C ILE A 144 -10.89 -4.33 -20.08
N SER A 145 -10.92 -5.07 -21.16
CA SER A 145 -12.09 -5.18 -22.05
C SER A 145 -13.08 -6.24 -21.59
N GLU A 146 -12.59 -7.39 -21.13
CA GLU A 146 -13.44 -8.51 -20.70
C GLU A 146 -12.74 -9.34 -19.62
N VAL A 147 -13.54 -9.99 -18.78
CA VAL A 147 -13.09 -11.02 -17.85
C VAL A 147 -13.93 -12.26 -18.05
N GLU A 148 -13.31 -13.36 -18.44
CA GLU A 148 -13.95 -14.66 -18.61
C GLU A 148 -13.51 -15.61 -17.48
N ILE A 149 -14.50 -16.15 -16.76
CA ILE A 149 -14.26 -17.07 -15.63
C ILE A 149 -14.46 -18.50 -16.13
N ASP A 150 -13.54 -19.40 -15.79
CA ASP A 150 -13.69 -20.83 -16.16
C ASP A 150 -14.89 -21.43 -15.38
N PRO A 151 -15.90 -21.94 -16.08
CA PRO A 151 -17.08 -22.50 -15.41
C PRO A 151 -16.77 -23.77 -14.60
N ASN A 152 -15.65 -24.44 -14.86
CA ASN A 152 -15.23 -25.65 -14.15
C ASN A 152 -14.29 -25.36 -12.99
N ASP A 153 -13.65 -24.19 -12.99
CA ASP A 153 -12.75 -23.74 -11.94
C ASP A 153 -12.91 -22.22 -11.70
N PRO A 154 -13.77 -21.79 -10.79
CA PRO A 154 -14.03 -20.38 -10.53
C PRO A 154 -12.80 -19.57 -10.06
N GLN A 155 -11.70 -20.22 -9.68
CA GLN A 155 -10.44 -19.56 -9.34
C GLN A 155 -9.57 -19.27 -10.58
N SER A 156 -9.89 -19.91 -11.73
CA SER A 156 -9.26 -19.68 -13.03
C SER A 156 -10.08 -18.69 -13.85
N PHE A 157 -9.43 -17.68 -14.41
CA PHE A 157 -10.08 -16.68 -15.25
C PHE A 157 -9.09 -16.02 -16.21
N SER A 158 -9.62 -15.46 -17.30
CA SER A 158 -8.88 -14.75 -18.33
C SER A 158 -9.27 -13.30 -18.35
N VAL A 159 -8.29 -12.40 -18.40
CA VAL A 159 -8.51 -10.95 -18.49
C VAL A 159 -7.99 -10.46 -19.84
N TYR A 160 -8.89 -9.89 -20.65
CA TYR A 160 -8.59 -9.38 -21.97
C TYR A 160 -8.33 -7.88 -21.93
N VAL A 161 -7.31 -7.45 -22.65
CA VAL A 161 -6.90 -6.07 -22.83
C VAL A 161 -6.76 -5.79 -24.32
N ASP A 162 -7.62 -4.94 -24.87
CA ASP A 162 -7.73 -4.72 -26.32
C ASP A 162 -6.72 -3.73 -26.88
N SER A 163 -5.95 -3.04 -26.05
CA SER A 163 -4.96 -2.07 -26.48
C SER A 163 -3.57 -2.38 -25.90
N ALA A 164 -2.53 -2.13 -26.68
CA ALA A 164 -1.16 -2.23 -26.20
C ALA A 164 -0.88 -1.15 -25.15
N TYR A 165 -0.65 -1.61 -23.91
CA TYR A 165 -0.36 -0.73 -22.78
C TYR A 165 0.76 -1.31 -21.91
N ASN A 166 1.84 -0.57 -21.76
CA ASN A 166 3.03 -1.05 -21.05
C ASN A 166 2.78 -1.39 -19.57
N LEU A 167 1.77 -0.78 -18.96
CA LEU A 167 1.39 -1.03 -17.57
C LEU A 167 0.19 -1.98 -17.45
N ALA A 168 -0.21 -2.66 -18.52
CA ALA A 168 -1.38 -3.55 -18.52
C ALA A 168 -1.26 -4.63 -17.43
N LEU A 169 -0.10 -5.28 -17.31
CA LEU A 169 0.13 -6.27 -16.26
C LEU A 169 -0.13 -5.68 -14.86
N LEU A 170 0.33 -4.47 -14.59
CA LEU A 170 0.08 -3.80 -13.31
C LEU A 170 -1.41 -3.48 -13.16
N ALA A 171 -2.04 -2.94 -14.19
CA ALA A 171 -3.47 -2.60 -14.16
C ALA A 171 -4.37 -3.81 -13.89
N VAL A 172 -4.01 -5.00 -14.41
CA VAL A 172 -4.81 -6.22 -14.18
C VAL A 172 -4.47 -6.96 -12.88
N THR A 173 -3.39 -6.62 -12.19
CA THR A 173 -2.95 -7.39 -11.01
C THR A 173 -2.86 -6.57 -9.72
N ASN A 174 -2.75 -5.24 -9.79
CA ASN A 174 -2.42 -4.41 -8.62
C ASN A 174 -3.61 -3.56 -8.15
N PHE A 175 -4.67 -4.22 -7.72
CA PHE A 175 -5.80 -3.60 -7.01
C PHE A 175 -6.43 -4.59 -6.04
N ASN A 176 -6.94 -4.07 -4.93
CA ASN A 176 -7.54 -4.91 -3.89
C ASN A 176 -8.86 -5.50 -4.36
N ILE A 177 -9.05 -6.79 -4.13
CA ILE A 177 -10.25 -7.52 -4.52
C ILE A 177 -11.29 -7.47 -3.40
N TYR A 178 -12.55 -7.31 -3.77
CA TYR A 178 -13.68 -7.27 -2.84
C TYR A 178 -14.53 -8.54 -2.89
N PRO A 179 -14.98 -9.06 -1.73
CA PRO A 179 -15.88 -10.21 -1.68
C PRO A 179 -17.27 -9.84 -2.22
N ALA A 180 -17.57 -10.28 -3.42
CA ALA A 180 -18.85 -10.02 -4.09
C ALA A 180 -20.04 -10.41 -3.23
N HIS A 181 -19.99 -11.56 -2.58
CA HIS A 181 -21.08 -12.08 -1.74
C HIS A 181 -21.37 -11.25 -0.50
N TYR A 182 -20.40 -10.45 -0.03
CA TYR A 182 -20.55 -9.59 1.14
C TYR A 182 -21.05 -8.19 0.75
N TYR A 183 -20.45 -7.60 -0.28
CA TYR A 183 -20.79 -6.25 -0.72
C TYR A 183 -22.02 -6.20 -1.63
N ASP A 184 -22.34 -7.32 -2.32
CA ASP A 184 -23.49 -7.44 -3.22
C ASP A 184 -24.28 -8.74 -2.96
N PRO A 185 -24.88 -8.91 -1.77
CA PRO A 185 -25.62 -10.13 -1.44
C PRO A 185 -26.85 -10.36 -2.32
N GLN A 186 -27.33 -9.32 -2.98
CA GLN A 186 -28.47 -9.38 -3.91
C GLN A 186 -28.04 -9.66 -5.35
N LYS A 187 -26.73 -9.76 -5.62
CA LYS A 187 -26.14 -10.01 -6.95
C LYS A 187 -26.55 -8.98 -8.00
N VAL A 188 -26.72 -7.72 -7.61
CA VAL A 188 -27.08 -6.62 -8.52
C VAL A 188 -26.04 -6.48 -9.63
N MET A 189 -24.75 -6.43 -9.27
CA MET A 189 -23.66 -6.22 -10.23
C MET A 189 -23.47 -7.42 -11.18
N SER A 190 -23.87 -8.63 -10.79
CA SER A 190 -23.84 -9.80 -11.68
C SER A 190 -24.83 -9.71 -12.84
N GLY A 191 -25.89 -8.92 -12.66
CA GLY A 191 -26.91 -8.66 -13.70
C GLY A 191 -26.45 -7.73 -14.82
N PHE A 192 -25.24 -7.16 -14.75
CA PHE A 192 -24.70 -6.23 -15.74
C PHE A 192 -23.39 -6.77 -16.32
N THR A 193 -23.18 -6.54 -17.62
CA THR A 193 -21.87 -6.73 -18.27
C THR A 193 -20.99 -5.51 -18.10
N LEU A 194 -19.68 -5.64 -18.32
CA LEU A 194 -18.77 -4.49 -18.34
C LEU A 194 -19.12 -3.50 -19.47
N ASP A 195 -19.53 -4.03 -20.63
CA ASP A 195 -19.93 -3.21 -21.77
C ASP A 195 -21.15 -2.35 -21.44
N GLU A 196 -22.18 -2.89 -20.77
CA GLU A 196 -23.35 -2.12 -20.35
C GLU A 196 -23.00 -0.99 -19.36
N LEU A 197 -22.07 -1.24 -18.44
CA LEU A 197 -21.66 -0.26 -17.44
C LEU A 197 -20.75 0.85 -18.04
N ARG A 198 -20.04 0.57 -19.13
CA ARG A 198 -19.12 1.49 -19.78
C ARG A 198 -19.71 2.26 -20.94
N ASN A 199 -20.66 1.65 -21.65
CA ASN A 199 -21.13 2.15 -22.93
C ASN A 199 -22.19 3.22 -22.78
N ALA A 200 -21.78 4.48 -22.85
CA ALA A 200 -22.69 5.63 -22.87
C ALA A 200 -23.64 5.64 -24.08
N SER A 201 -23.34 4.86 -25.13
CA SER A 201 -24.20 4.77 -26.34
C SER A 201 -25.40 3.82 -26.15
N ASN A 202 -25.38 3.00 -25.10
CA ASN A 202 -26.51 2.13 -24.74
C ASN A 202 -27.03 2.55 -23.35
N PRO A 203 -27.93 3.54 -23.28
CA PRO A 203 -28.36 4.09 -22.00
C PRO A 203 -29.11 3.03 -21.18
N LEU A 204 -28.80 2.97 -19.90
CA LEU A 204 -29.47 2.12 -18.92
C LEU A 204 -30.97 2.47 -18.86
N THR A 205 -31.81 1.47 -18.69
CA THR A 205 -33.22 1.72 -18.37
C THR A 205 -33.34 2.37 -16.99
N ALA A 206 -34.47 3.03 -16.72
CA ALA A 206 -34.71 3.64 -15.42
C ALA A 206 -34.70 2.61 -14.27
N GLU A 207 -35.09 1.37 -14.54
CA GLU A 207 -35.04 0.27 -13.57
C GLU A 207 -33.59 -0.16 -13.30
N GLN A 208 -32.77 -0.35 -14.34
CA GLN A 208 -31.35 -0.68 -14.24
C GLN A 208 -30.58 0.41 -13.48
N ASP A 209 -30.81 1.69 -13.82
CA ASP A 209 -30.19 2.83 -13.13
C ASP A 209 -30.58 2.88 -11.64
N SER A 210 -31.85 2.61 -11.32
CA SER A 210 -32.33 2.54 -9.93
C SER A 210 -31.66 1.42 -9.13
N LEU A 211 -31.45 0.24 -9.72
CA LEU A 211 -30.73 -0.88 -9.09
C LEU A 211 -29.26 -0.51 -8.81
N LEU A 212 -28.58 0.06 -9.81
CA LEU A 212 -27.17 0.50 -9.67
C LEU A 212 -27.02 1.61 -8.61
N LYS A 213 -27.98 2.53 -8.54
CA LYS A 213 -28.02 3.58 -7.52
C LYS A 213 -28.22 3.01 -6.12
N THR A 214 -29.09 2.03 -5.98
CA THR A 214 -29.34 1.36 -4.70
C THR A 214 -28.10 0.60 -4.22
N PHE A 215 -27.44 -0.13 -5.12
CA PHE A 215 -26.15 -0.78 -4.84
C PHE A 215 -25.12 0.25 -4.39
N ALA A 216 -24.91 1.31 -5.17
CA ALA A 216 -23.91 2.34 -4.86
C ALA A 216 -24.16 3.01 -3.51
N ALA A 217 -25.42 3.28 -3.15
CA ALA A 217 -25.78 3.86 -1.84
C ALA A 217 -25.38 2.93 -0.68
N ALA A 218 -25.53 1.62 -0.84
CA ALA A 218 -25.08 0.64 0.14
C ALA A 218 -23.55 0.53 0.15
N PHE A 219 -22.93 0.45 -1.02
CA PHE A 219 -21.48 0.29 -1.19
C PHE A 219 -20.71 1.52 -0.67
N ASN A 220 -21.25 2.73 -0.84
CA ASN A 220 -20.70 3.99 -0.34
C ASN A 220 -21.08 4.27 1.13
N SER A 221 -21.74 3.34 1.82
CA SER A 221 -22.21 3.58 3.18
C SER A 221 -21.06 3.71 4.18
N PRO A 222 -21.22 4.51 5.27
CA PRO A 222 -20.20 4.64 6.31
C PRO A 222 -19.74 3.30 6.89
N LYS A 223 -20.62 2.30 6.92
CA LYS A 223 -20.31 0.94 7.36
C LYS A 223 -19.20 0.34 6.49
N PHE A 224 -19.37 0.31 5.17
CA PHE A 224 -18.39 -0.27 4.27
C PHE A 224 -17.12 0.58 4.10
N LEU A 225 -17.26 1.90 4.27
CA LEU A 225 -16.11 2.80 4.22
C LEU A 225 -15.15 2.66 5.42
N ARG A 226 -15.66 2.26 6.59
CA ARG A 226 -14.89 2.26 7.83
C ARG A 226 -14.76 0.88 8.49
N GLU A 227 -15.60 -0.07 8.15
CA GLU A 227 -15.67 -1.38 8.81
C GLU A 227 -15.64 -2.54 7.80
N PRO A 228 -14.49 -2.77 7.13
CA PRO A 228 -14.36 -3.93 6.25
C PRO A 228 -14.31 -5.21 7.09
N VAL A 229 -15.43 -5.94 7.15
CA VAL A 229 -15.58 -7.09 8.05
C VAL A 229 -15.06 -8.39 7.44
N VAL A 230 -15.10 -8.53 6.10
CA VAL A 230 -14.65 -9.74 5.40
C VAL A 230 -13.32 -9.47 4.72
N SER A 231 -12.30 -10.24 5.09
CA SER A 231 -10.92 -10.04 4.64
C SER A 231 -10.39 -11.24 3.85
N SER A 232 -9.47 -11.00 2.91
CA SER A 232 -8.65 -12.02 2.25
C SER A 232 -7.22 -12.03 2.82
N GLY A 233 -6.84 -10.96 3.48
CA GLY A 233 -5.53 -10.75 4.06
C GLY A 233 -5.36 -11.41 5.44
N PRO A 234 -4.14 -11.30 6.00
CA PRO A 234 -3.81 -11.91 7.29
C PRO A 234 -4.47 -11.26 8.50
N TYR A 235 -5.03 -10.06 8.33
CA TYR A 235 -5.69 -9.34 9.41
C TYR A 235 -7.14 -9.04 9.10
N GLU A 236 -7.93 -8.95 10.17
CA GLU A 236 -9.33 -8.54 10.17
C GLU A 236 -9.47 -7.19 10.88
N PHE A 237 -10.35 -6.34 10.36
CA PHE A 237 -10.71 -5.10 11.04
C PHE A 237 -11.39 -5.41 12.37
N GLN A 238 -10.96 -4.73 13.43
CA GLN A 238 -11.55 -4.88 14.76
C GLN A 238 -12.25 -3.63 15.25
N GLN A 239 -11.59 -2.48 15.18
CA GLN A 239 -12.12 -1.22 15.72
C GLN A 239 -11.45 0.00 15.07
N TRP A 240 -12.22 1.05 14.92
CA TRP A 240 -11.73 2.38 14.61
C TRP A 240 -12.36 3.39 15.56
N THR A 241 -11.55 4.03 16.41
CA THR A 241 -11.95 5.15 17.25
C THR A 241 -11.37 6.42 16.64
N THR A 242 -12.24 7.30 16.15
CA THR A 242 -11.86 8.55 15.47
C THR A 242 -10.93 9.40 16.33
N GLY A 243 -9.82 9.84 15.76
CA GLY A 243 -8.82 10.66 16.43
C GLY A 243 -7.92 9.90 17.41
N GLU A 244 -8.16 8.60 17.65
CA GLU A 244 -7.40 7.82 18.61
C GLU A 244 -6.62 6.68 17.94
N PHE A 245 -7.31 5.68 17.38
CA PHE A 245 -6.65 4.53 16.78
C PHE A 245 -7.51 3.74 15.80
N ILE A 246 -6.83 2.92 14.99
CA ILE A 246 -7.40 1.83 14.19
C ILE A 246 -6.72 0.54 14.64
N ARG A 247 -7.51 -0.51 14.88
CA ARG A 247 -7.03 -1.79 15.37
C ARG A 247 -7.40 -2.92 14.43
N LEU A 248 -6.40 -3.75 14.16
CA LEU A 248 -6.53 -4.98 13.38
C LEU A 248 -6.18 -6.17 14.26
N LYS A 249 -6.87 -7.28 14.05
CA LYS A 249 -6.59 -8.56 14.70
C LYS A 249 -6.18 -9.58 13.65
N ARG A 250 -5.16 -10.38 13.95
CA ARG A 250 -4.74 -11.46 13.08
C ARG A 250 -5.85 -12.52 12.92
N ASN A 251 -6.07 -12.93 11.69
CA ASN A 251 -6.91 -14.10 11.40
C ASN A 251 -6.13 -15.37 11.71
N GLU A 252 -6.45 -16.03 12.82
CA GLU A 252 -5.76 -17.25 13.29
C GLU A 252 -5.95 -18.46 12.34
N LYS A 253 -6.88 -18.37 11.40
CA LYS A 253 -7.16 -19.41 10.39
C LYS A 253 -6.84 -18.94 8.97
N TRP A 254 -6.02 -17.93 8.85
CA TRP A 254 -5.71 -17.38 7.56
C TRP A 254 -5.07 -18.43 6.62
N TRP A 255 -5.60 -18.53 5.43
CA TRP A 255 -5.17 -19.51 4.44
C TRP A 255 -3.70 -19.37 4.03
N GLY A 256 -3.15 -18.15 4.05
CA GLY A 256 -1.77 -17.84 3.71
C GLY A 256 -0.72 -18.48 4.62
N ASP A 257 -1.07 -18.85 5.85
CA ASP A 257 -0.18 -19.55 6.78
C ASP A 257 0.26 -20.94 6.27
N LYS A 258 -0.42 -21.48 5.27
CA LYS A 258 -0.10 -22.78 4.65
C LYS A 258 0.85 -22.66 3.46
N ILE A 259 1.23 -21.45 3.07
CA ILE A 259 2.13 -21.22 1.94
C ILE A 259 3.57 -21.47 2.40
N GLU A 260 4.25 -22.37 1.72
CA GLU A 260 5.69 -22.56 1.91
C GLU A 260 6.44 -21.35 1.34
N ASN A 261 7.34 -20.75 2.14
CA ASN A 261 8.11 -19.56 1.77
C ASN A 261 7.21 -18.40 1.27
N PRO A 262 6.29 -17.90 2.10
CA PRO A 262 5.38 -16.85 1.68
C PRO A 262 6.13 -15.56 1.33
N PRO A 263 5.66 -14.80 0.34
CA PRO A 263 6.16 -13.45 0.06
C PRO A 263 6.22 -12.59 1.31
N LEU A 264 7.13 -11.62 1.35
CA LEU A 264 7.29 -10.73 2.52
C LEU A 264 5.97 -10.09 2.95
N LEU A 265 5.17 -9.59 2.00
CA LEU A 265 3.88 -8.98 2.25
C LEU A 265 2.80 -9.93 2.78
N MET A 266 3.06 -11.22 2.72
CA MET A 266 2.18 -12.27 3.27
C MET A 266 2.67 -12.79 4.62
N GLN A 267 3.77 -12.28 5.17
CA GLN A 267 4.27 -12.66 6.48
C GLN A 267 3.58 -11.84 7.57
N ALA A 268 2.90 -12.49 8.49
CA ALA A 268 2.08 -11.84 9.51
C ALA A 268 2.36 -12.43 10.90
N TYR A 269 3.13 -11.72 11.71
CA TYR A 269 3.56 -12.19 13.02
C TYR A 269 2.76 -11.63 14.21
N PRO A 270 2.45 -10.29 14.26
CA PRO A 270 1.67 -9.74 15.37
C PRO A 270 0.26 -10.33 15.44
N ARG A 271 -0.24 -10.59 16.65
CA ARG A 271 -1.65 -10.96 16.85
C ARG A 271 -2.59 -9.79 16.74
N GLU A 272 -2.10 -8.63 17.06
CA GLU A 272 -2.84 -7.38 17.00
C GLU A 272 -1.92 -6.27 16.48
N ILE A 273 -2.45 -5.43 15.61
CA ILE A 273 -1.80 -4.21 15.14
C ILE A 273 -2.70 -3.05 15.50
N THR A 274 -2.16 -2.11 16.29
CA THR A 274 -2.85 -0.86 16.62
C THR A 274 -2.15 0.32 15.96
N TYR A 275 -2.83 0.98 15.05
CA TYR A 275 -2.41 2.24 14.43
C TYR A 275 -2.86 3.40 15.30
N ARG A 276 -1.99 3.92 16.15
CA ARG A 276 -2.30 5.06 17.02
C ARG A 276 -2.15 6.37 16.26
N ILE A 277 -3.21 7.17 16.21
CA ILE A 277 -3.24 8.44 15.49
C ILE A 277 -2.51 9.50 16.33
N ILE A 278 -1.31 9.91 15.88
CA ILE A 278 -0.50 10.93 16.54
C ILE A 278 0.03 11.89 15.46
N LEU A 279 -0.63 13.04 15.32
CA LEU A 279 -0.33 14.02 14.28
C LEU A 279 1.03 14.69 14.49
N ASP A 280 1.29 15.13 15.71
CA ASP A 280 2.53 15.83 16.06
C ASP A 280 3.71 14.87 16.18
N ALA A 281 4.83 15.18 15.50
CA ALA A 281 6.00 14.32 15.48
C ALA A 281 6.73 14.29 16.84
N ALA A 282 6.77 15.41 17.57
CA ALA A 282 7.43 15.45 18.88
C ALA A 282 6.63 14.67 19.94
N ALA A 283 5.28 14.73 19.87
CA ALA A 283 4.42 13.90 20.70
C ALA A 283 4.59 12.39 20.37
N ALA A 284 4.76 12.04 19.09
CA ALA A 284 5.02 10.67 18.68
C ALA A 284 6.39 10.17 19.15
N GLU A 285 7.43 11.01 19.11
CA GLU A 285 8.74 10.68 19.64
C GLU A 285 8.70 10.47 21.17
N ALA A 286 7.95 11.32 21.89
CA ALA A 286 7.74 11.15 23.32
C ALA A 286 7.02 9.83 23.63
N ALA A 287 5.99 9.46 22.87
CA ALA A 287 5.26 8.20 23.00
C ALA A 287 6.17 6.99 22.71
N LEU A 288 7.04 7.06 21.69
CA LEU A 288 8.04 6.04 21.40
C LEU A 288 9.03 5.87 22.55
N LYS A 289 9.55 6.97 23.09
CA LYS A 289 10.46 6.95 24.23
C LYS A 289 9.81 6.44 25.52
N ALA A 290 8.51 6.64 25.68
CA ALA A 290 7.72 6.12 26.79
C ALA A 290 7.32 4.64 26.63
N GLY A 291 7.54 4.04 25.44
CA GLY A 291 7.10 2.68 25.12
C GLY A 291 5.59 2.57 24.91
N GLU A 292 4.92 3.67 24.57
CA GLU A 292 3.50 3.69 24.25
C GLU A 292 3.22 3.32 22.78
N ILE A 293 4.22 3.45 21.92
CA ILE A 293 4.25 2.94 20.55
C ILE A 293 5.56 2.19 20.32
N ASP A 294 5.52 1.16 19.49
CA ASP A 294 6.67 0.31 19.17
C ASP A 294 7.40 0.79 17.91
N LEU A 295 6.68 1.48 17.00
CA LEU A 295 7.22 1.94 15.73
C LEU A 295 6.71 3.36 15.41
N MET A 296 7.63 4.21 15.02
CA MET A 296 7.37 5.55 14.51
C MET A 296 7.85 5.65 13.07
N SER A 297 6.92 5.82 12.12
CA SER A 297 7.21 6.16 10.73
C SER A 297 7.27 7.68 10.53
N GLU A 298 7.83 8.11 9.42
CA GLU A 298 7.92 9.54 9.02
C GLU A 298 8.55 10.40 10.11
N VAL A 299 9.69 9.92 10.67
CA VAL A 299 10.49 10.69 11.62
C VAL A 299 11.14 11.85 10.87
N PRO A 300 11.01 13.13 11.33
CA PRO A 300 11.73 14.24 10.72
C PRO A 300 13.23 13.97 10.66
N ALA A 301 13.88 14.31 9.56
CA ALA A 301 15.28 13.93 9.32
C ALA A 301 16.25 14.42 10.42
N ALA A 302 16.00 15.62 10.99
CA ALA A 302 16.79 16.16 12.08
C ALA A 302 16.65 15.33 13.36
N ASP A 303 15.42 14.92 13.69
CA ASP A 303 15.11 14.12 14.89
C ASP A 303 15.65 12.70 14.72
N PHE A 304 15.52 12.11 13.52
CA PHE A 304 16.08 10.80 13.19
C PHE A 304 17.60 10.75 13.44
N VAL A 305 18.34 11.72 12.89
CA VAL A 305 19.80 11.81 13.09
C VAL A 305 20.14 12.11 14.55
N SER A 306 19.37 12.94 15.22
CA SER A 306 19.55 13.25 16.65
C SER A 306 19.41 11.99 17.50
N LEU A 307 18.36 11.19 17.28
CA LEU A 307 18.11 9.94 18.00
C LEU A 307 19.19 8.89 17.74
N GLN A 308 19.66 8.77 16.49
CA GLN A 308 20.76 7.86 16.14
C GLN A 308 22.09 8.18 16.88
N ASN A 309 22.31 9.45 17.20
CA ASN A 309 23.53 9.92 17.89
C ASN A 309 23.35 10.03 19.40
N ASP A 310 22.12 9.96 19.90
CA ASP A 310 21.84 10.04 21.35
C ASP A 310 22.27 8.74 22.05
N ALA A 311 23.24 8.82 22.94
CA ALA A 311 23.76 7.69 23.70
C ALA A 311 22.70 6.93 24.51
N SER A 312 21.59 7.60 24.88
CA SER A 312 20.49 7.00 25.63
C SER A 312 19.56 6.13 24.77
N TRP A 313 19.51 6.35 23.46
CA TRP A 313 18.53 5.76 22.56
C TRP A 313 19.13 4.94 21.40
N LYS A 314 20.35 5.25 20.95
CA LYS A 314 20.98 4.60 19.78
C LYS A 314 21.04 3.07 19.87
N ASP A 315 21.17 2.52 21.08
CA ASP A 315 21.27 1.08 21.32
C ASP A 315 19.92 0.45 21.74
N LYS A 316 18.87 1.27 21.90
CA LYS A 316 17.52 0.82 22.27
C LYS A 316 16.55 0.83 21.10
N LEU A 317 16.80 1.64 20.09
CA LEU A 317 15.97 1.79 18.89
C LEU A 317 16.69 1.19 17.69
N GLN A 318 15.92 0.58 16.81
CA GLN A 318 16.39 0.21 15.48
C GLN A 318 16.01 1.33 14.50
N PHE A 319 16.99 1.73 13.68
CA PHE A 319 16.81 2.80 12.71
C PHE A 319 16.83 2.24 11.30
N ALA A 320 15.86 2.61 10.48
CA ALA A 320 15.80 2.24 9.07
C ALA A 320 15.42 3.45 8.23
N SER A 321 16.11 3.62 7.11
CA SER A 321 15.79 4.63 6.11
C SER A 321 15.76 3.95 4.74
N PRO A 322 14.73 3.13 4.47
CA PRO A 322 14.63 2.44 3.19
C PRO A 322 14.34 3.43 2.07
N PRO A 323 14.77 3.15 0.84
CA PRO A 323 14.37 3.94 -0.32
C PRO A 323 12.85 3.88 -0.50
N LEU A 324 12.24 5.04 -0.72
CA LEU A 324 10.82 5.15 -0.99
C LEU A 324 10.57 5.30 -2.48
N ASN A 325 9.50 4.68 -3.00
CA ASN A 325 8.97 4.95 -4.33
C ASN A 325 8.18 6.28 -4.34
N LYS A 326 8.79 7.33 -3.79
CA LYS A 326 8.20 8.67 -3.67
C LYS A 326 9.17 9.70 -4.20
N VAL A 327 8.71 10.56 -5.10
CA VAL A 327 9.46 11.69 -5.62
C VAL A 327 8.84 12.99 -5.17
N TYR A 328 9.68 13.93 -4.74
CA TYR A 328 9.28 15.31 -4.52
C TYR A 328 9.68 16.13 -5.73
N SER A 329 8.73 16.78 -6.35
CA SER A 329 8.90 17.59 -7.56
C SER A 329 8.28 18.96 -7.41
N LEU A 330 8.85 19.95 -8.12
CA LEU A 330 8.22 21.23 -8.35
C LEU A 330 7.55 21.19 -9.71
N GLU A 331 6.22 21.15 -9.72
CA GLU A 331 5.44 21.16 -10.95
C GLU A 331 5.20 22.59 -11.43
N LEU A 332 5.49 22.83 -12.70
CA LEU A 332 5.35 24.15 -13.33
C LEU A 332 4.18 24.15 -14.32
N ASN A 333 3.25 25.08 -14.14
CA ASN A 333 2.11 25.24 -15.03
C ASN A 333 2.54 25.88 -16.37
N ASN A 334 2.73 25.08 -17.39
CA ASN A 334 3.14 25.54 -18.73
C ASN A 334 2.09 26.42 -19.46
N ARG A 335 0.88 26.56 -18.92
CA ARG A 335 -0.14 27.48 -19.45
C ARG A 335 -0.02 28.91 -18.88
N ASP A 336 0.77 29.07 -17.83
CA ASP A 336 1.11 30.38 -17.30
C ASP A 336 1.98 31.15 -18.31
N SER A 337 1.74 32.43 -18.49
CA SER A 337 2.40 33.23 -19.52
C SER A 337 3.92 33.36 -19.30
N ILE A 338 4.38 33.35 -18.06
CA ILE A 338 5.80 33.42 -17.69
C ILE A 338 6.42 32.02 -17.80
N LEU A 339 5.77 31.00 -17.23
CA LEU A 339 6.25 29.63 -17.18
C LEU A 339 6.09 28.90 -18.53
N ALA A 340 5.38 29.47 -19.52
CA ALA A 340 5.33 28.95 -20.88
C ALA A 340 6.70 28.97 -21.56
N ASP A 341 7.57 29.95 -21.21
CA ASP A 341 8.93 30.03 -21.74
C ASP A 341 9.82 28.94 -21.11
N THR A 342 10.37 28.08 -21.95
CA THR A 342 11.28 26.98 -21.51
C THR A 342 12.54 27.52 -20.84
N ARG A 343 13.03 28.70 -21.25
CA ARG A 343 14.23 29.33 -20.65
C ARG A 343 13.98 29.70 -19.19
N ILE A 344 12.78 30.21 -18.87
CA ILE A 344 12.41 30.51 -17.47
C ILE A 344 12.35 29.22 -16.63
N ARG A 345 11.74 28.14 -17.15
CA ARG A 345 11.68 26.87 -16.42
C ARG A 345 13.08 26.28 -16.19
N GLN A 346 13.96 26.38 -17.19
CA GLN A 346 15.36 25.95 -17.05
C GLN A 346 16.11 26.85 -16.05
N ALA A 347 15.89 28.14 -16.06
CA ALA A 347 16.49 29.07 -15.10
C ALA A 347 16.10 28.71 -13.67
N LEU A 348 14.83 28.43 -13.43
CA LEU A 348 14.36 27.95 -12.13
C LEU A 348 15.08 26.65 -11.70
N ALA A 349 15.23 25.70 -12.62
CA ALA A 349 15.93 24.45 -12.32
C ALA A 349 17.43 24.68 -11.98
N TYR A 350 18.12 25.61 -12.65
CA TYR A 350 19.49 25.98 -12.32
C TYR A 350 19.64 26.86 -11.07
N SER A 351 18.58 27.53 -10.61
CA SER A 351 18.64 28.38 -9.42
C SER A 351 18.57 27.62 -8.11
N ILE A 352 18.01 26.40 -8.10
CA ILE A 352 17.76 25.63 -6.89
C ILE A 352 19.03 24.92 -6.41
N ASP A 353 19.41 25.12 -5.16
CA ASP A 353 20.47 24.36 -4.49
C ASP A 353 19.91 23.03 -3.94
N TYR A 354 19.73 22.05 -4.83
CA TYR A 354 19.23 20.74 -4.45
C TYR A 354 20.16 19.96 -3.54
N ASP A 355 21.48 20.07 -3.75
CA ASP A 355 22.47 19.36 -2.93
C ASP A 355 22.53 19.94 -1.52
N GLY A 356 22.42 21.28 -1.39
CA GLY A 356 22.27 21.94 -0.11
C GLY A 356 20.97 21.51 0.60
N MET A 357 19.86 21.39 -0.11
CA MET A 357 18.61 20.89 0.46
C MET A 357 18.73 19.45 0.97
N LEU A 358 19.37 18.54 0.20
CA LEU A 358 19.60 17.18 0.65
C LEU A 358 20.43 17.11 1.94
N ILE A 359 21.45 17.93 2.07
CA ILE A 359 22.33 17.93 3.23
C ILE A 359 21.69 18.66 4.42
N GLN A 360 21.15 19.85 4.20
CA GLN A 360 20.69 20.71 5.28
C GLN A 360 19.29 20.34 5.78
N VAL A 361 18.38 19.99 4.88
CA VAL A 361 16.98 19.67 5.22
C VAL A 361 16.82 18.18 5.47
N LEU A 362 17.24 17.34 4.51
CA LEU A 362 17.06 15.90 4.60
C LEU A 362 18.23 15.16 5.29
N LYS A 363 19.25 15.89 5.78
CA LYS A 363 20.40 15.31 6.51
C LYS A 363 21.09 14.14 5.77
N GLY A 364 21.04 14.15 4.44
CA GLY A 364 21.59 13.08 3.60
C GLY A 364 20.69 11.85 3.45
N LEU A 365 19.48 11.86 3.98
CA LEU A 365 18.52 10.74 3.91
C LEU A 365 17.73 10.69 2.59
N GLY A 366 18.03 11.55 1.63
CA GLY A 366 17.40 11.56 0.32
C GLY A 366 18.41 11.38 -0.80
N ALA A 367 17.91 11.19 -2.02
CA ALA A 367 18.73 11.11 -3.22
C ALA A 367 18.15 11.96 -4.36
N ARG A 368 19.04 12.48 -5.22
CA ARG A 368 18.63 13.16 -6.47
C ARG A 368 18.14 12.14 -7.47
N THR A 369 17.08 12.49 -8.19
CA THR A 369 16.60 11.72 -9.34
C THR A 369 16.42 12.62 -10.57
N ILE A 370 16.44 12.02 -11.75
CA ILE A 370 16.22 12.70 -13.03
C ILE A 370 14.76 12.74 -13.45
N GLY A 371 13.89 12.01 -12.71
CA GLY A 371 12.46 11.89 -13.04
C GLY A 371 11.71 11.06 -12.00
N PRO A 372 10.46 10.70 -12.27
CA PRO A 372 9.58 10.05 -11.31
C PRO A 372 9.87 8.55 -11.07
N PHE A 373 10.90 8.01 -11.72
CA PHE A 373 11.25 6.59 -11.61
C PHE A 373 12.34 6.36 -10.59
N HIS A 374 12.22 5.25 -9.84
CA HIS A 374 13.25 4.84 -8.89
C HIS A 374 14.54 4.43 -9.63
N PRO A 375 15.76 4.82 -9.16
CA PRO A 375 17.02 4.52 -9.83
C PRO A 375 17.32 3.03 -10.04
N ASP A 376 16.73 2.16 -9.20
CA ASP A 376 16.92 0.70 -9.29
C ASP A 376 15.98 0.01 -10.29
N LYS A 377 15.05 0.75 -10.89
CA LYS A 377 14.18 0.18 -11.91
C LYS A 377 14.92 0.01 -13.24
N PRO A 378 14.65 -1.06 -14.01
CA PRO A 378 15.39 -1.39 -15.23
C PRO A 378 15.23 -0.35 -16.35
N TYR A 379 14.19 0.45 -16.30
CA TYR A 379 13.89 1.51 -17.27
C TYR A 379 14.36 2.90 -16.82
N TYR A 380 15.11 3.01 -15.70
CA TYR A 380 15.73 4.26 -15.28
C TYR A 380 16.93 4.60 -16.15
N GLU A 381 16.94 5.82 -16.72
CA GLU A 381 18.02 6.27 -17.59
C GLU A 381 19.23 6.74 -16.76
N LYS A 382 20.22 5.87 -16.63
CA LYS A 382 21.41 6.09 -15.76
C LYS A 382 22.42 7.08 -16.33
N GLU A 383 22.37 7.32 -17.64
CA GLU A 383 23.33 8.24 -18.31
C GLU A 383 22.93 9.71 -18.10
N LEU A 384 21.65 9.99 -17.88
CA LEU A 384 21.19 11.33 -17.58
C LEU A 384 21.62 11.74 -16.17
N GLN A 385 22.11 12.98 -16.07
CA GLN A 385 22.53 13.54 -14.79
C GLN A 385 21.53 14.61 -14.32
N PRO A 386 21.24 14.67 -13.01
CA PRO A 386 20.42 15.74 -12.45
C PRO A 386 21.04 17.11 -12.69
N ILE A 387 20.21 18.10 -12.96
CA ILE A 387 20.63 19.50 -13.15
C ILE A 387 21.30 19.98 -11.86
N LYS A 388 22.56 20.46 -11.95
CA LYS A 388 23.27 21.08 -10.84
C LYS A 388 22.96 22.57 -10.79
N GLN A 389 23.03 23.17 -9.61
CA GLN A 389 22.88 24.61 -9.43
C GLN A 389 23.93 25.36 -10.26
N ASP A 390 23.48 26.36 -11.00
CA ASP A 390 24.33 27.29 -11.76
C ASP A 390 23.58 28.64 -11.86
N LEU A 391 23.86 29.53 -10.91
CA LEU A 391 23.21 30.84 -10.85
C LEU A 391 23.56 31.74 -12.03
N GLY A 392 24.79 31.60 -12.58
CA GLY A 392 25.21 32.37 -13.78
C GLY A 392 24.40 31.94 -14.99
N LYS A 393 24.21 30.64 -15.20
CA LYS A 393 23.41 30.09 -16.25
C LYS A 393 21.90 30.45 -16.09
N ALA A 394 21.41 30.38 -14.83
CA ALA A 394 20.04 30.79 -14.52
C ALA A 394 19.79 32.25 -14.91
N LEU A 395 20.66 33.18 -14.52
CA LEU A 395 20.58 34.58 -14.82
C LEU A 395 20.61 34.82 -16.36
N HIS A 396 21.58 34.22 -17.04
CA HIS A 396 21.67 34.31 -18.50
C HIS A 396 20.40 33.86 -19.23
N LEU A 397 19.76 32.78 -18.77
CA LEU A 397 18.49 32.30 -19.34
C LEU A 397 17.33 33.27 -19.10
N ILE A 398 17.29 33.90 -17.94
CA ILE A 398 16.30 34.94 -17.59
C ILE A 398 16.47 36.16 -18.49
N GLU A 399 17.71 36.62 -18.66
CA GLU A 399 18.03 37.75 -19.60
C GLU A 399 17.67 37.43 -21.05
N MET A 400 17.99 36.20 -21.51
CA MET A 400 17.59 35.75 -22.85
C MET A 400 16.07 35.68 -23.02
N ALA A 401 15.32 35.45 -21.96
CA ALA A 401 13.86 35.47 -21.98
C ALA A 401 13.28 36.92 -22.00
N GLY A 402 14.15 37.93 -21.92
CA GLY A 402 13.75 39.35 -22.01
C GLY A 402 13.54 40.02 -20.64
N TRP A 403 13.90 39.33 -19.55
CA TRP A 403 13.80 39.86 -18.19
C TRP A 403 15.14 40.50 -17.80
N THR A 404 15.12 41.78 -17.44
CA THR A 404 16.33 42.51 -17.09
C THR A 404 16.08 43.36 -15.87
N ASP A 405 17.05 43.38 -14.96
CA ASP A 405 17.02 44.26 -13.78
C ASP A 405 17.23 45.71 -14.19
N SER A 406 16.15 46.36 -14.65
CA SER A 406 16.18 47.72 -15.16
C SER A 406 16.45 48.80 -14.13
N ASN A 407 16.15 48.51 -12.86
CA ASN A 407 16.32 49.45 -11.73
C ASN A 407 17.52 49.09 -10.83
N LYS A 408 18.28 48.05 -11.16
CA LYS A 408 19.47 47.59 -10.49
C LYS A 408 19.23 47.22 -8.98
N ASN A 409 18.04 46.72 -8.68
CA ASN A 409 17.70 46.25 -7.32
C ASN A 409 17.99 44.75 -7.10
N GLY A 410 18.57 44.07 -8.08
CA GLY A 410 18.88 42.67 -8.07
C GLY A 410 17.69 41.75 -8.45
N ILE A 411 16.59 42.34 -8.92
CA ILE A 411 15.39 41.59 -9.36
C ILE A 411 15.14 41.98 -10.86
N PRO A 412 15.22 41.01 -11.79
CA PRO A 412 14.95 41.20 -13.20
C PRO A 412 13.52 41.59 -13.52
#